data_90af7203b4f838d8b14ca3aa477eb622
#
_entry.id   90af7203b4f838d8b14ca3aa477eb622
#
_cell.length_a   1.000
_cell.length_b   1.000
_cell.length_c   1.000
_cell.angle_alpha   90.00
_cell.angle_beta   90.00
_cell.angle_gamma   90.00
#
_symmetry.space_group_name_H-M   'P 1'
#
loop_
_entity.id
_entity.type
_entity.pdbx_description
1 polymer ?
#
loop_
_entity_poly.entity_id
_entity_poly.type
_entity_poly.pdbx_seq_one_letter_code
_entity_poly.pdbx_strand_id
1 'polypeptide(L)'
;SDVYKRQAETMLQSFYARAQYSKSKHNKFYDAKAVELVDKIDYDFSTAARDSTMGKGVIARTVVFDELVKNFIEKNPDCTVVNIACGLDTRFYRMDNGKITWYNLDLPETIAIRNQIFEESGRVSTIGISALDPAWSKEVKVRGKMLFIIEGLSMYLTAEENGKILKIIKDNFDNACI
;
A
#
# COMPACT_ATOMS: atom_id res chain seq x y z
N SER A 1 -2.20 -11.92 18.60
CA SER A 1 -3.53 -12.46 18.69
C SER A 1 -4.15 -12.67 17.30
N ASP A 2 -5.35 -13.27 17.22
CA ASP A 2 -5.96 -13.73 15.96
C ASP A 2 -6.26 -12.63 14.92
N VAL A 3 -6.41 -11.35 15.34
CA VAL A 3 -6.64 -10.21 14.44
C VAL A 3 -5.39 -9.94 13.60
N TYR A 4 -4.22 -9.96 14.19
CA TYR A 4 -2.95 -9.72 13.47
C TYR A 4 -2.61 -10.84 12.50
N LYS A 5 -2.94 -12.10 12.84
CA LYS A 5 -2.78 -13.23 11.92
C LYS A 5 -3.67 -13.06 10.68
N ARG A 6 -4.94 -12.63 10.85
CA ARG A 6 -5.87 -12.40 9.73
C ARG A 6 -5.42 -11.23 8.84
N GLN A 7 -4.88 -10.17 9.42
CA GLN A 7 -4.35 -9.05 8.63
C GLN A 7 -3.14 -9.48 7.81
N ALA A 8 -2.21 -10.22 8.41
CA ALA A 8 -1.05 -10.76 7.71
C ALA A 8 -1.47 -11.71 6.58
N GLU A 9 -2.44 -12.60 6.81
CA GLU A 9 -2.98 -13.48 5.79
C GLU A 9 -3.64 -12.72 4.65
N THR A 10 -4.47 -11.72 4.94
CA THR A 10 -5.14 -10.89 3.91
C THR A 10 -4.13 -10.13 3.06
N MET A 11 -3.07 -9.62 3.68
CA MET A 11 -1.97 -8.93 3.00
C MET A 11 -1.26 -9.86 2.01
N LEU A 12 -0.92 -11.08 2.44
CA LEU A 12 -0.26 -12.10 1.60
C LEU A 12 -1.19 -12.57 0.48
N GLN A 13 -2.46 -12.81 0.77
CA GLN A 13 -3.46 -13.20 -0.23
C GLN A 13 -3.65 -12.12 -1.30
N SER A 14 -3.71 -10.85 -0.90
CA SER A 14 -3.81 -9.74 -1.85
C SER A 14 -2.58 -9.62 -2.74
N PHE A 15 -1.39 -9.83 -2.17
CA PHE A 15 -0.13 -9.85 -2.90
C PHE A 15 -0.09 -11.00 -3.94
N TYR A 16 -0.46 -12.20 -3.51
CA TYR A 16 -0.56 -13.37 -4.37
C TYR A 16 -1.55 -13.16 -5.52
N ALA A 17 -2.73 -12.62 -5.23
CA ALA A 17 -3.75 -12.35 -6.24
C ALA A 17 -3.22 -11.42 -7.35
N ARG A 18 -2.49 -10.34 -7.01
CA ARG A 18 -1.87 -9.45 -8.00
C ARG A 18 -0.81 -10.15 -8.83
N ALA A 19 0.03 -10.97 -8.21
CA ALA A 19 1.05 -11.74 -8.92
C ALA A 19 0.42 -12.72 -9.92
N GLN A 20 -0.58 -13.50 -9.50
CA GLN A 20 -1.26 -14.46 -10.36
C GLN A 20 -2.03 -13.79 -11.50
N TYR A 21 -2.72 -12.69 -11.23
CA TYR A 21 -3.40 -11.93 -12.26
C TYR A 21 -2.42 -11.41 -13.31
N SER A 22 -1.26 -10.91 -12.89
CA SER A 22 -0.22 -10.43 -13.78
C SER A 22 0.37 -11.52 -14.69
N LYS A 23 0.41 -12.76 -14.20
CA LYS A 23 0.82 -13.94 -14.99
C LYS A 23 -0.27 -14.41 -15.97
N SER A 24 -1.49 -13.90 -15.90
CA SER A 24 -2.60 -14.31 -16.77
C SER A 24 -2.52 -13.69 -18.18
N LYS A 25 -3.17 -14.33 -19.16
CA LYS A 25 -3.17 -13.87 -20.56
C LYS A 25 -4.00 -12.60 -20.82
N HIS A 26 -4.89 -12.23 -19.90
CA HIS A 26 -5.86 -11.12 -20.06
C HIS A 26 -5.73 -10.09 -18.96
N ASN A 27 -4.50 -9.75 -18.58
CA ASN A 27 -4.25 -8.76 -17.54
C ASN A 27 -4.50 -7.33 -18.06
N LYS A 28 -5.07 -6.48 -17.19
CA LYS A 28 -5.26 -5.02 -17.40
C LYS A 28 -4.15 -4.19 -16.74
N PHE A 29 -3.35 -4.80 -15.88
CA PHE A 29 -2.13 -4.24 -15.32
C PHE A 29 -1.12 -5.34 -15.08
N TYR A 30 0.14 -4.98 -14.94
CA TYR A 30 1.21 -5.93 -14.67
C TYR A 30 2.01 -5.48 -13.44
N ASP A 31 1.96 -6.28 -12.38
CA ASP A 31 2.69 -6.07 -11.14
C ASP A 31 4.00 -6.87 -11.19
N ALA A 32 5.00 -6.32 -11.87
CA ALA A 32 6.31 -6.96 -12.05
C ALA A 32 6.97 -7.31 -10.71
N LYS A 33 6.81 -6.42 -9.70
CA LYS A 33 7.42 -6.63 -8.38
C LYS A 33 6.75 -7.78 -7.62
N ALA A 34 5.43 -7.90 -7.67
CA ALA A 34 4.73 -9.04 -7.07
C ALA A 34 5.10 -10.36 -7.79
N VAL A 35 5.19 -10.36 -9.12
CA VAL A 35 5.62 -11.54 -9.89
C VAL A 35 7.03 -11.96 -9.53
N GLU A 36 7.97 -11.00 -9.38
CA GLU A 36 9.36 -11.26 -9.00
C GLU A 36 9.48 -11.91 -7.62
N LEU A 37 8.66 -11.44 -6.67
CA LEU A 37 8.86 -11.76 -5.26
C LEU A 37 7.95 -12.87 -4.73
N VAL A 38 6.81 -13.16 -5.38
CA VAL A 38 5.83 -14.14 -4.86
C VAL A 38 6.41 -15.52 -4.60
N ASP A 39 7.31 -15.97 -5.47
CA ASP A 39 7.94 -17.29 -5.37
C ASP A 39 9.09 -17.31 -4.33
N LYS A 40 9.49 -16.14 -3.81
CA LYS A 40 10.52 -15.99 -2.77
C LYS A 40 9.93 -15.97 -1.35
N ILE A 41 8.60 -15.82 -1.22
CA ILE A 41 7.91 -15.79 0.06
C ILE A 41 7.62 -17.21 0.51
N ASP A 42 8.17 -17.60 1.66
CA ASP A 42 7.89 -18.90 2.29
C ASP A 42 6.51 -18.86 2.98
N TYR A 43 5.46 -19.04 2.19
CA TYR A 43 4.08 -19.07 2.63
C TYR A 43 3.24 -20.00 1.75
N ASP A 44 2.36 -20.79 2.38
CA ASP A 44 1.41 -21.64 1.65
C ASP A 44 0.22 -20.82 1.10
N PHE A 45 0.30 -20.48 -0.19
CA PHE A 45 -0.75 -19.75 -0.89
C PHE A 45 -1.94 -20.62 -1.36
N SER A 46 -2.02 -21.89 -0.98
CA SER A 46 -3.08 -22.80 -1.44
C SER A 46 -4.50 -22.29 -1.09
N THR A 47 -4.67 -21.66 0.05
CA THR A 47 -5.95 -21.05 0.46
C THR A 47 -6.29 -19.84 -0.41
N ALA A 48 -5.33 -18.96 -0.67
CA ALA A 48 -5.50 -17.80 -1.54
C ALA A 48 -5.84 -18.20 -2.99
N ALA A 49 -5.25 -19.29 -3.48
CA ALA A 49 -5.51 -19.81 -4.82
C ALA A 49 -6.96 -20.31 -5.01
N ARG A 50 -7.63 -20.72 -3.93
CA ARG A 50 -9.02 -21.21 -3.95
C ARG A 50 -10.05 -20.10 -3.90
N ASP A 51 -9.74 -18.93 -3.36
CA ASP A 51 -10.68 -17.81 -3.22
C ASP A 51 -10.62 -16.87 -4.45
N SER A 52 -11.25 -17.31 -5.52
CA SER A 52 -11.34 -16.52 -6.75
C SER A 52 -12.15 -15.23 -6.61
N THR A 53 -13.10 -15.17 -5.66
CA THR A 53 -13.97 -14.00 -5.44
C THR A 53 -13.19 -12.87 -4.76
N MET A 54 -12.44 -13.18 -3.72
CA MET A 54 -11.55 -12.22 -3.07
C MET A 54 -10.49 -11.69 -4.06
N GLY A 55 -9.89 -12.57 -4.85
CA GLY A 55 -8.92 -12.20 -5.87
C GLY A 55 -9.48 -11.19 -6.87
N LYS A 56 -10.70 -11.39 -7.39
CA LYS A 56 -11.36 -10.44 -8.31
C LYS A 56 -11.58 -9.07 -7.67
N GLY A 57 -12.02 -9.03 -6.42
CA GLY A 57 -12.20 -7.78 -5.67
C GLY A 57 -10.89 -7.01 -5.49
N VAL A 58 -9.82 -7.69 -5.13
CA VAL A 58 -8.47 -7.11 -5.01
C VAL A 58 -8.02 -6.51 -6.35
N ILE A 59 -8.19 -7.24 -7.45
CA ILE A 59 -7.78 -6.79 -8.78
C ILE A 59 -8.58 -5.57 -9.23
N ALA A 60 -9.90 -5.59 -9.11
CA ALA A 60 -10.75 -4.44 -9.47
C ALA A 60 -10.35 -3.19 -8.70
N ARG A 61 -10.16 -3.31 -7.39
CA ARG A 61 -9.70 -2.22 -6.53
C ARG A 61 -8.32 -1.72 -6.93
N THR A 62 -7.38 -2.62 -7.20
CA THR A 62 -6.03 -2.26 -7.64
C THR A 62 -6.06 -1.43 -8.93
N VAL A 63 -6.84 -1.84 -9.93
CA VAL A 63 -6.95 -1.12 -11.20
C VAL A 63 -7.48 0.30 -10.99
N VAL A 64 -8.52 0.47 -10.17
CA VAL A 64 -9.10 1.79 -9.89
C VAL A 64 -8.11 2.68 -9.15
N PHE A 65 -7.47 2.18 -8.08
CA PHE A 65 -6.49 2.96 -7.33
C PHE A 65 -5.26 3.29 -8.16
N ASP A 66 -4.77 2.39 -8.99
CA ASP A 66 -3.63 2.64 -9.88
C ASP A 66 -3.95 3.78 -10.85
N GLU A 67 -5.16 3.83 -11.41
CA GLU A 67 -5.58 4.91 -12.30
C GLU A 67 -5.65 6.26 -11.57
N LEU A 68 -6.27 6.30 -10.37
CA LEU A 68 -6.36 7.51 -9.56
C LEU A 68 -4.98 8.06 -9.18
N VAL A 69 -4.10 7.19 -8.70
CA VAL A 69 -2.73 7.55 -8.29
C VAL A 69 -1.91 8.02 -9.49
N LYS A 70 -1.99 7.32 -10.61
CA LYS A 70 -1.32 7.69 -11.85
C LYS A 70 -1.75 9.07 -12.31
N ASN A 71 -3.05 9.34 -12.36
CA ASN A 71 -3.59 10.64 -12.75
C ASN A 71 -3.12 11.79 -11.83
N PHE A 72 -2.97 11.52 -10.53
CA PHE A 72 -2.43 12.49 -9.59
C PHE A 72 -0.95 12.77 -9.85
N ILE A 73 -0.14 11.73 -10.04
CA ILE A 73 1.31 11.84 -10.29
C ILE A 73 1.58 12.53 -11.62
N GLU A 74 0.81 12.25 -12.66
CA GLU A 74 0.95 12.93 -13.97
C GLU A 74 0.75 14.47 -13.86
N LYS A 75 -0.17 14.90 -12.99
CA LYS A 75 -0.41 16.31 -12.71
C LYS A 75 0.58 16.93 -11.72
N ASN A 76 1.23 16.10 -10.91
CA ASN A 76 2.13 16.51 -9.83
C ASN A 76 3.38 15.61 -9.82
N PRO A 77 4.27 15.72 -10.79
CA PRO A 77 5.33 14.74 -11.05
C PRO A 77 6.41 14.64 -9.96
N ASP A 78 6.50 15.61 -9.05
CA ASP A 78 7.43 15.66 -7.91
C ASP A 78 6.72 15.51 -6.56
N CYS A 79 5.50 14.96 -6.57
CA CYS A 79 4.67 14.80 -5.38
C CYS A 79 5.27 13.86 -4.32
N THR A 80 4.76 14.00 -3.11
CA THR A 80 4.98 13.04 -2.01
C THR A 80 3.73 12.19 -1.81
N VAL A 81 3.89 10.89 -1.78
CA VAL A 81 2.81 9.93 -1.53
C VAL A 81 3.04 9.25 -0.18
N VAL A 82 1.99 9.18 0.62
CA VAL A 82 1.96 8.38 1.87
C VAL A 82 0.91 7.30 1.71
N ASN A 83 1.36 6.06 1.65
CA ASN A 83 0.50 4.87 1.55
C ASN A 83 0.26 4.32 2.95
N ILE A 84 -0.91 4.60 3.52
CA ILE A 84 -1.31 4.23 4.89
C ILE A 84 -1.88 2.83 4.90
N ALA A 85 -1.44 2.01 5.85
CA ALA A 85 -1.71 0.57 5.93
C ALA A 85 -1.27 -0.16 4.64
N CYS A 86 -0.03 0.08 4.27
CA CYS A 86 0.52 -0.32 2.98
C CYS A 86 0.62 -1.85 2.78
N GLY A 87 0.70 -2.63 3.86
CA GLY A 87 0.92 -4.07 3.78
C GLY A 87 2.06 -4.44 2.82
N LEU A 88 1.77 -5.30 1.87
CA LEU A 88 2.67 -5.68 0.77
C LEU A 88 2.29 -5.00 -0.56
N ASP A 89 1.76 -3.77 -0.52
CA ASP A 89 1.48 -3.00 -1.74
C ASP A 89 2.78 -2.70 -2.51
N THR A 90 2.71 -2.89 -3.82
CA THR A 90 3.80 -2.72 -4.78
C THR A 90 3.58 -1.53 -5.70
N ARG A 91 2.59 -0.67 -5.38
CA ARG A 91 2.17 0.41 -6.27
C ARG A 91 3.30 1.38 -6.60
N PHE A 92 4.20 1.70 -5.65
CA PHE A 92 5.38 2.52 -5.94
C PHE A 92 6.11 2.06 -7.19
N TYR A 93 6.37 0.76 -7.32
CA TYR A 93 7.14 0.21 -8.45
C TYR A 93 6.45 0.34 -9.81
N ARG A 94 5.10 0.48 -9.81
CA ARG A 94 4.32 0.74 -11.03
C ARG A 94 4.16 2.22 -11.34
N MET A 95 4.26 3.08 -10.33
CA MET A 95 3.98 4.52 -10.41
C MET A 95 5.23 5.38 -10.48
N ASP A 96 6.40 4.80 -10.20
CA ASP A 96 7.63 5.56 -10.11
C ASP A 96 8.02 6.22 -11.44
N ASN A 97 8.10 7.54 -11.41
CA ASN A 97 8.50 8.40 -12.53
C ASN A 97 9.93 8.95 -12.39
N GLY A 98 10.69 8.47 -11.41
CA GLY A 98 12.03 8.96 -11.10
C GLY A 98 12.10 10.25 -10.26
N LYS A 99 10.96 10.83 -9.87
CA LYS A 99 10.88 12.11 -9.15
C LYS A 99 10.05 12.06 -7.87
N ILE A 100 9.00 11.23 -7.82
CA ILE A 100 8.13 11.09 -6.65
C ILE A 100 8.90 10.61 -5.42
N THR A 101 8.44 11.02 -4.24
CA THR A 101 8.86 10.46 -2.95
C THR A 101 7.70 9.65 -2.38
N TRP A 102 7.98 8.47 -1.83
CA TRP A 102 6.96 7.54 -1.38
C TRP A 102 7.24 7.02 0.02
N TYR A 103 6.25 7.07 0.89
CA TYR A 103 6.29 6.52 2.24
C TYR A 103 5.27 5.40 2.38
N ASN A 104 5.73 4.22 2.78
CA ASN A 104 4.91 3.08 3.14
C ASN A 104 4.75 3.04 4.66
N LEU A 105 3.56 3.38 5.15
CA LEU A 105 3.22 3.43 6.57
C LEU A 105 2.38 2.23 6.96
N ASP A 106 2.78 1.49 7.96
CA ASP A 106 2.01 0.41 8.57
C ASP A 106 2.47 0.16 10.01
N LEU A 107 1.84 -0.78 10.69
CA LEU A 107 2.26 -1.24 12.01
C LEU A 107 3.70 -1.76 11.97
N PRO A 108 4.47 -1.63 13.08
CA PRO A 108 5.86 -2.07 13.13
C PRO A 108 6.08 -3.50 12.68
N GLU A 109 5.17 -4.41 13.04
CA GLU A 109 5.22 -5.83 12.67
C GLU A 109 5.04 -6.05 11.17
N THR A 110 4.13 -5.31 10.56
CA THR A 110 3.91 -5.35 9.10
C THR A 110 5.11 -4.81 8.35
N ILE A 111 5.69 -3.71 8.81
CA ILE A 111 6.90 -3.13 8.21
C ILE A 111 8.09 -4.07 8.38
N ALA A 112 8.21 -4.78 9.51
CA ALA A 112 9.26 -5.78 9.69
C ALA A 112 9.16 -6.92 8.66
N ILE A 113 7.95 -7.40 8.37
CA ILE A 113 7.71 -8.40 7.31
C ILE A 113 8.03 -7.79 5.93
N ARG A 114 7.53 -6.59 5.66
CA ARG A 114 7.78 -5.90 4.39
C ARG A 114 9.27 -5.75 4.11
N ASN A 115 10.06 -5.32 5.08
CA ASN A 115 11.51 -5.12 4.95
C ASN A 115 12.30 -6.42 4.73
N GLN A 116 11.73 -7.59 5.04
CA GLN A 116 12.32 -8.89 4.69
C GLN A 116 12.08 -9.28 3.23
N ILE A 117 11.04 -8.73 2.60
CA ILE A 117 10.61 -9.07 1.25
C ILE A 117 11.10 -8.03 0.24
N PHE A 118 11.07 -6.75 0.62
CA PHE A 118 11.43 -5.62 -0.24
C PHE A 118 12.72 -4.94 0.22
N GLU A 119 13.63 -4.69 -0.72
CA GLU A 119 14.80 -3.85 -0.51
C GLU A 119 14.46 -2.39 -0.89
N GLU A 120 13.73 -1.70 -0.02
CA GLU A 120 13.28 -0.33 -0.27
C GLU A 120 14.33 0.69 0.17
N SER A 121 14.69 1.59 -0.74
CA SER A 121 15.68 2.65 -0.50
C SER A 121 15.48 3.86 -1.43
N GLY A 122 16.22 4.94 -1.16
CA GLY A 122 16.19 6.14 -1.98
C GLY A 122 14.89 6.92 -1.85
N ARG A 123 14.04 6.90 -2.90
CA ARG A 123 12.78 7.67 -2.93
C ARG A 123 11.59 6.94 -2.29
N VAL A 124 11.73 5.68 -1.94
CA VAL A 124 10.75 4.91 -1.18
C VAL A 124 11.29 4.59 0.22
N SER A 125 10.50 4.83 1.24
CA SER A 125 10.83 4.60 2.65
C SER A 125 9.69 3.94 3.39
N THR A 126 9.99 3.24 4.47
CA THR A 126 9.00 2.61 5.36
C THR A 126 8.92 3.35 6.70
N ILE A 127 7.71 3.44 7.25
CA ILE A 127 7.43 4.01 8.57
C ILE A 127 6.66 2.97 9.37
N GLY A 128 7.28 2.41 10.40
CA GLY A 128 6.70 1.40 11.29
C GLY A 128 6.01 2.05 12.50
N ILE A 129 4.92 2.78 12.28
CA ILE A 129 4.15 3.48 13.30
C ILE A 129 2.66 3.29 13.00
N SER A 130 1.82 3.12 14.02
CA SER A 130 0.37 3.06 13.82
C SER A 130 -0.16 4.32 13.13
N ALA A 131 -1.04 4.17 12.16
CA ALA A 131 -1.73 5.30 11.52
C ALA A 131 -2.50 6.19 12.51
N LEU A 132 -2.85 5.64 13.68
CA LEU A 132 -3.54 6.36 14.77
C LEU A 132 -2.57 7.16 15.68
N ASP A 133 -1.28 6.99 15.52
CA ASP A 133 -0.26 7.74 16.29
C ASP A 133 0.25 8.92 15.44
N PRO A 134 0.03 10.19 15.86
CA PRO A 134 0.46 11.36 15.10
C PRO A 134 1.98 11.45 14.91
N ALA A 135 2.78 10.66 15.62
CA ALA A 135 4.24 10.66 15.49
C ALA A 135 4.72 10.35 14.06
N TRP A 136 4.00 9.55 13.29
CA TRP A 136 4.38 9.22 11.91
C TRP A 136 4.45 10.45 11.00
N SER A 137 3.65 11.49 11.27
CA SER A 137 3.64 12.69 10.44
C SER A 137 4.98 13.44 10.44
N LYS A 138 5.77 13.28 11.51
CA LYS A 138 7.10 13.91 11.65
C LYS A 138 8.18 13.20 10.82
N GLU A 139 7.95 11.95 10.44
CA GLU A 139 8.86 11.16 9.60
C GLU A 139 8.72 11.52 8.12
N VAL A 140 7.62 12.17 7.72
CA VAL A 140 7.32 12.50 6.33
C VAL A 140 7.95 13.83 5.94
N LYS A 141 8.89 13.81 5.01
CA LYS A 141 9.47 15.00 4.40
C LYS A 141 8.68 15.37 3.15
N VAL A 142 7.94 16.46 3.23
CA VAL A 142 7.07 16.91 2.14
C VAL A 142 7.88 17.48 0.98
N ARG A 143 7.57 17.02 -0.22
CA ARG A 143 8.02 17.61 -1.49
C ARG A 143 6.80 17.72 -2.40
N GLY A 144 6.62 18.87 -3.04
CA GLY A 144 5.50 19.10 -3.94
C GLY A 144 4.13 18.92 -3.28
N LYS A 145 3.18 18.44 -4.04
CA LYS A 145 1.82 18.12 -3.56
C LYS A 145 1.84 16.80 -2.78
N MET A 146 0.89 16.67 -1.84
CA MET A 146 0.72 15.48 -1.02
C MET A 146 -0.45 14.62 -1.50
N LEU A 147 -0.23 13.31 -1.62
CA LEU A 147 -1.26 12.31 -1.81
C LEU A 147 -1.22 11.30 -0.67
N PHE A 148 -2.35 11.08 -0.02
CA PHE A 148 -2.54 10.01 0.94
C PHE A 148 -3.40 8.91 0.33
N ILE A 149 -2.93 7.67 0.43
CA ILE A 149 -3.66 6.48 0.00
C ILE A 149 -4.09 5.72 1.25
N ILE A 150 -5.39 5.46 1.38
CA ILE A 150 -5.97 4.64 2.44
C ILE A 150 -6.78 3.53 1.78
N GLU A 151 -6.13 2.40 1.50
CA GLU A 151 -6.76 1.29 0.79
C GLU A 151 -6.94 0.09 1.74
N GLY A 152 -8.19 -0.37 1.88
CA GLY A 152 -8.49 -1.59 2.63
C GLY A 152 -8.31 -1.48 4.15
N LEU A 153 -8.30 -0.27 4.73
CA LEU A 153 -8.15 -0.01 6.15
C LEU A 153 -9.46 0.41 6.82
N SER A 154 -10.19 1.36 6.24
CA SER A 154 -11.32 2.04 6.88
C SER A 154 -12.41 1.09 7.39
N MET A 155 -12.58 -0.08 6.77
CA MET A 155 -13.56 -1.09 7.16
C MET A 155 -13.22 -1.81 8.48
N TYR A 156 -11.97 -1.73 8.93
CA TYR A 156 -11.49 -2.34 10.18
C TYR A 156 -11.46 -1.36 11.35
N LEU A 157 -11.70 -0.08 11.10
CA LEU A 157 -11.62 1.00 12.06
C LEU A 157 -13.02 1.50 12.43
N THR A 158 -13.15 2.00 13.67
CA THR A 158 -14.33 2.76 14.09
C THR A 158 -14.41 4.11 13.36
N ALA A 159 -15.58 4.75 13.39
CA ALA A 159 -15.73 6.10 12.85
C ALA A 159 -14.79 7.12 13.52
N GLU A 160 -14.57 6.98 14.83
CA GLU A 160 -13.65 7.82 15.61
C GLU A 160 -12.20 7.63 15.16
N GLU A 161 -11.75 6.39 14.99
CA GLU A 161 -10.39 6.06 14.50
C GLU A 161 -10.17 6.57 13.09
N ASN A 162 -11.12 6.38 12.18
CA ASN A 162 -11.06 6.96 10.84
C ASN A 162 -10.96 8.49 10.89
N GLY A 163 -11.80 9.14 11.73
CA GLY A 163 -11.74 10.58 11.97
C GLY A 163 -10.39 11.04 12.53
N LYS A 164 -9.76 10.25 13.39
CA LYS A 164 -8.43 10.54 13.96
C LYS A 164 -7.35 10.55 12.88
N ILE A 165 -7.34 9.59 11.97
CA ILE A 165 -6.37 9.57 10.85
C ILE A 165 -6.54 10.82 9.98
N LEU A 166 -7.77 11.13 9.58
CA LEU A 166 -8.06 12.32 8.77
C LEU A 166 -7.65 13.62 9.47
N LYS A 167 -7.85 13.68 10.81
CA LYS A 167 -7.41 14.81 11.62
C LYS A 167 -5.90 14.94 11.66
N ILE A 168 -5.15 13.85 11.82
CA ILE A 168 -3.68 13.87 11.77
C ILE A 168 -3.20 14.41 10.42
N ILE A 169 -3.78 13.96 9.30
CA ILE A 169 -3.44 14.46 7.98
C ILE A 169 -3.72 15.96 7.88
N LYS A 170 -4.93 16.38 8.24
CA LYS A 170 -5.35 17.79 8.16
C LYS A 170 -4.47 18.72 9.00
N ASP A 171 -4.10 18.30 10.21
CA ASP A 171 -3.38 19.15 11.16
C ASP A 171 -1.87 19.27 10.83
N ASN A 172 -1.31 18.36 10.03
CA ASN A 172 0.13 18.31 9.76
C ASN A 172 0.52 18.55 8.29
N PHE A 173 -0.44 18.51 7.36
CA PHE A 173 -0.12 18.62 5.93
C PHE A 173 -1.10 19.56 5.20
N ASP A 174 -0.58 20.67 4.70
CA ASP A 174 -1.35 21.61 3.91
C ASP A 174 -1.65 21.07 2.51
N ASN A 175 -2.87 21.32 2.00
CA ASN A 175 -3.28 20.94 0.64
C ASN A 175 -3.10 19.45 0.32
N ALA A 176 -3.32 18.59 1.30
CA ALA A 176 -3.32 17.15 1.11
C ALA A 176 -4.51 16.68 0.27
N CYS A 177 -4.27 15.73 -0.64
CA CYS A 177 -5.28 14.95 -1.34
C CYS A 177 -5.37 13.54 -0.70
N ILE A 178 -6.58 13.01 -0.54
CA ILE A 178 -6.82 11.66 0.02
C ILE A 178 -7.67 10.88 -0.98
#